data_78c6f0d4ceba2418155f0392535a6902
#
_entry.id   78c6f0d4ceba2418155f0392535a6902
#
_cell.length_a   1.000
_cell.length_b   1.000
_cell.length_c   1.000
_cell.angle_alpha   90.00
_cell.angle_beta   90.00
_cell.angle_gamma   90.00
#
_symmetry.space_group_name_H-M   'P 1'
#
loop_
_entity.id
_entity.type
_entity.pdbx_description
1 polymer ?
#
loop_
_entity_poly.entity_id
_entity_poly.type
_entity_poly.pdbx_seq_one_letter_code
_entity_poly.pdbx_strand_id
1 'polypeptide(L)'
;MAQPYHIAVPDHAIQELKEKLAVSTLPDELQDAGWDMGTPLSDVKRLLQYWKDHFDWRKSEAMLNAMSNYQTDIDVEDFGTLDIHFVHQRSPITGAIPLLFCHGWPGSFLEVQKLLPLLTEPGKNGGVAFHVVAPSLPNFGFSQGVQQRGFGLRQYAETCHKLMLKLGYTQYATQGGDWGFHITRTMGLLYPESCKASHINATECFPPSLPKQPLLWLQDKLTCYTEHERAGLKMTEEHEREGSGYSMLQMTKPQTLSYALTDSPVALLAWMYEKLKDWADDYPWTDDEILTWFCIYWFSRAGPAASSRIYYESTHADASRGGIPYQRPMQWVDHVKYGVASFPKDHNVHPNTWAKTLGDIVHHSRQPHGGHFGAVEHPDAIAADLQAMFERGGNAYGCVEGCDGYEK
;
A
#
# COMPACT_ATOMS: atom_id res chain seq x y z
N MET A 1 -5.15 -10.51 -23.15
CA MET A 1 -4.06 -11.26 -22.47
C MET A 1 -3.07 -10.26 -21.92
N ALA A 2 -2.45 -10.56 -20.77
CA ALA A 2 -1.37 -9.74 -20.22
C ALA A 2 -0.18 -9.72 -21.18
N GLN A 3 0.42 -8.56 -21.39
CA GLN A 3 1.58 -8.39 -22.25
C GLN A 3 2.77 -7.90 -21.41
N PRO A 4 4.00 -8.33 -21.70
CA PRO A 4 5.19 -7.76 -21.07
C PRO A 4 5.18 -6.23 -21.24
N TYR A 5 5.52 -5.54 -20.16
CA TYR A 5 5.60 -4.08 -20.13
C TYR A 5 7.03 -3.66 -19.82
N HIS A 6 7.51 -2.68 -20.55
CA HIS A 6 8.82 -2.08 -20.30
C HIS A 6 8.62 -0.62 -19.89
N ILE A 7 9.06 -0.29 -18.69
CA ILE A 7 9.06 1.09 -18.20
C ILE A 7 10.09 1.86 -19.03
N ALA A 8 9.64 2.86 -19.77
CA ALA A 8 10.46 3.65 -20.67
C ALA A 8 10.00 5.11 -20.64
N VAL A 9 10.52 5.87 -19.68
CA VAL A 9 10.23 7.30 -19.56
C VAL A 9 10.93 8.03 -20.72
N PRO A 10 10.21 8.83 -21.53
CA PRO A 10 10.80 9.55 -22.65
C PRO A 10 11.90 10.51 -22.20
N ASP A 11 12.96 10.66 -22.99
CA ASP A 11 14.08 11.57 -22.67
C ASP A 11 13.64 13.02 -22.47
N HIS A 12 12.65 13.48 -23.21
CA HIS A 12 12.10 14.83 -23.04
C HIS A 12 11.48 15.02 -21.64
N ALA A 13 10.78 14.01 -21.10
CA ALA A 13 10.19 14.12 -19.76
C ALA A 13 11.27 14.18 -18.66
N ILE A 14 12.38 13.46 -18.84
CA ILE A 14 13.54 13.56 -17.94
C ILE A 14 14.20 14.93 -18.06
N GLN A 15 14.29 15.47 -19.28
CA GLN A 15 14.85 16.80 -19.52
C GLN A 15 13.95 17.89 -18.90
N GLU A 16 12.64 17.82 -19.05
CA GLU A 16 11.69 18.73 -18.40
C GLU A 16 11.82 18.70 -16.88
N LEU A 17 11.99 17.52 -16.27
CA LEU A 17 12.27 17.40 -14.85
C LEU A 17 13.55 18.14 -14.47
N LYS A 18 14.66 17.95 -15.20
CA LYS A 18 15.93 18.63 -14.94
C LYS A 18 15.80 20.15 -15.04
N GLU A 19 15.06 20.65 -16.01
CA GLU A 19 14.78 22.09 -16.18
C GLU A 19 13.99 22.65 -15.01
N LYS A 20 12.93 21.96 -14.55
CA LYS A 20 12.18 22.35 -13.36
C LYS A 20 13.04 22.34 -12.09
N LEU A 21 13.88 21.32 -11.91
CA LEU A 21 14.82 21.28 -10.79
C LEU A 21 15.83 22.45 -10.81
N ALA A 22 16.30 22.85 -12.00
CA ALA A 22 17.26 23.92 -12.14
C ALA A 22 16.74 25.29 -11.71
N VAL A 23 15.43 25.54 -11.92
CA VAL A 23 14.76 26.82 -11.59
C VAL A 23 13.98 26.77 -10.27
N SER A 24 14.09 25.69 -9.51
CA SER A 24 13.36 25.53 -8.25
C SER A 24 13.72 26.61 -7.24
N THR A 25 12.71 27.20 -6.62
CA THR A 25 12.84 28.17 -5.53
C THR A 25 12.42 27.53 -4.23
N LEU A 26 13.24 27.67 -3.20
CA LEU A 26 12.97 27.14 -1.87
C LEU A 26 12.45 28.26 -0.94
N PRO A 27 11.53 27.94 -0.01
CA PRO A 27 11.11 28.88 1.01
C PRO A 27 12.24 29.13 2.03
N ASP A 28 12.05 30.10 2.89
CA ASP A 28 12.75 30.19 4.16
C ASP A 28 12.19 29.16 5.17
N GLU A 29 12.85 29.03 6.30
CA GLU A 29 12.49 28.13 7.40
C GLU A 29 12.60 28.90 8.71
N LEU A 30 11.69 28.62 9.64
CA LEU A 30 11.80 29.20 10.99
C LEU A 30 13.04 28.61 11.68
N GLN A 31 13.70 29.45 12.49
CA GLN A 31 14.85 29.02 13.25
C GLN A 31 14.48 27.86 14.19
N ASP A 32 15.31 26.83 14.20
CA ASP A 32 15.17 25.64 15.05
C ASP A 32 13.87 24.82 14.84
N ALA A 33 13.18 25.00 13.69
CA ALA A 33 11.95 24.27 13.39
C ALA A 33 12.17 22.74 13.23
N GLY A 34 13.28 22.35 12.60
CA GLY A 34 13.58 20.92 12.36
C GLY A 34 12.41 20.22 11.67
N TRP A 35 11.98 19.08 12.20
CA TRP A 35 10.84 18.30 11.69
C TRP A 35 9.47 18.72 12.24
N ASP A 36 9.42 19.66 13.20
CA ASP A 36 8.17 20.07 13.85
C ASP A 36 7.16 20.72 12.85
N MET A 37 7.67 21.26 11.75
CA MET A 37 6.85 21.91 10.72
C MET A 37 6.85 21.14 9.38
N GLY A 38 7.26 19.90 9.37
CA GLY A 38 7.38 19.06 8.18
C GLY A 38 8.83 18.90 7.72
N THR A 39 9.03 18.64 6.42
CA THR A 39 10.36 18.36 5.88
C THR A 39 11.33 19.52 6.02
N PRO A 40 12.47 19.37 6.74
CA PRO A 40 13.44 20.44 6.95
C PRO A 40 14.06 20.94 5.64
N LEU A 41 14.27 22.24 5.56
CA LEU A 41 14.91 22.89 4.40
C LEU A 41 16.31 22.33 4.09
N SER A 42 17.05 21.93 5.14
CA SER A 42 18.37 21.29 4.99
C SER A 42 18.29 19.98 4.20
N ASP A 43 17.29 19.15 4.50
CA ASP A 43 17.06 17.86 3.84
C ASP A 43 16.62 18.04 2.39
N VAL A 44 15.69 18.98 2.15
CA VAL A 44 15.25 19.33 0.79
C VAL A 44 16.43 19.85 -0.04
N LYS A 45 17.29 20.72 0.51
CA LYS A 45 18.50 21.23 -0.19
C LYS A 45 19.45 20.10 -0.54
N ARG A 46 19.71 19.18 0.40
CA ARG A 46 20.59 18.02 0.21
C ARG A 46 20.06 17.11 -0.90
N LEU A 47 18.79 16.70 -0.82
CA LEU A 47 18.14 15.85 -1.81
C LEU A 47 18.05 16.52 -3.18
N LEU A 48 17.73 17.80 -3.25
CA LEU A 48 17.67 18.56 -4.49
C LEU A 48 19.06 18.64 -5.17
N GLN A 49 20.11 18.84 -4.39
CA GLN A 49 21.48 18.87 -4.89
C GLN A 49 21.89 17.49 -5.42
N TYR A 50 21.61 16.43 -4.64
CA TYR A 50 21.88 15.05 -5.06
C TYR A 50 21.11 14.69 -6.34
N TRP A 51 19.83 15.12 -6.43
CA TRP A 51 18.99 14.87 -7.60
C TRP A 51 19.54 15.51 -8.87
N LYS A 52 20.08 16.73 -8.75
CA LYS A 52 20.68 17.45 -9.88
C LYS A 52 22.00 16.84 -10.36
N ASP A 53 22.84 16.41 -9.43
CA ASP A 53 24.25 16.13 -9.72
C ASP A 53 24.56 14.63 -9.81
N HIS A 54 23.83 13.77 -9.13
CA HIS A 54 24.20 12.37 -8.94
C HIS A 54 23.12 11.37 -9.33
N PHE A 55 21.84 11.69 -9.11
CA PHE A 55 20.76 10.77 -9.38
C PHE A 55 20.56 10.53 -10.88
N ASP A 56 20.49 9.26 -11.26
CA ASP A 56 20.27 8.82 -12.63
C ASP A 56 18.99 7.97 -12.73
N TRP A 57 17.91 8.57 -13.24
CA TRP A 57 16.66 7.84 -13.46
C TRP A 57 16.85 6.57 -14.29
N ARG A 58 17.75 6.54 -15.27
CA ARG A 58 17.96 5.36 -16.12
C ARG A 58 18.46 4.14 -15.33
N LYS A 59 19.22 4.35 -14.25
CA LYS A 59 19.60 3.26 -13.33
C LYS A 59 18.38 2.74 -12.57
N SER A 60 17.56 3.63 -12.04
CA SER A 60 16.30 3.26 -11.37
C SER A 60 15.33 2.55 -12.31
N GLU A 61 15.17 3.07 -13.53
CA GLU A 61 14.34 2.46 -14.57
C GLU A 61 14.82 1.05 -14.94
N ALA A 62 16.13 0.84 -15.05
CA ALA A 62 16.70 -0.47 -15.30
C ALA A 62 16.44 -1.45 -14.12
N MET A 63 16.57 -0.97 -12.88
CA MET A 63 16.24 -1.75 -11.68
C MET A 63 14.75 -2.12 -11.63
N LEU A 64 13.84 -1.18 -11.93
CA LEU A 64 12.41 -1.45 -12.01
C LEU A 64 12.08 -2.46 -13.12
N ASN A 65 12.75 -2.37 -14.26
CA ASN A 65 12.60 -3.29 -15.39
C ASN A 65 13.20 -4.69 -15.15
N ALA A 66 14.00 -4.87 -14.10
CA ALA A 66 14.46 -6.21 -13.69
C ALA A 66 13.34 -7.05 -13.04
N MET A 67 12.26 -6.41 -12.56
CA MET A 67 11.06 -7.12 -12.14
C MET A 67 10.23 -7.54 -13.37
N SER A 68 9.43 -8.60 -13.22
CA SER A 68 8.54 -9.11 -14.27
C SER A 68 7.31 -8.21 -14.45
N ASN A 69 7.49 -7.10 -15.18
CA ASN A 69 6.44 -6.10 -15.43
C ASN A 69 5.52 -6.53 -16.59
N TYR A 70 4.23 -6.31 -16.40
CA TYR A 70 3.18 -6.59 -17.37
C TYR A 70 2.16 -5.47 -17.43
N GLN A 71 1.36 -5.48 -18.49
CA GLN A 71 0.21 -4.60 -18.67
C GLN A 71 -0.97 -5.38 -19.24
N THR A 72 -2.19 -5.00 -18.85
CA THR A 72 -3.41 -5.58 -19.39
C THR A 72 -4.60 -4.65 -19.24
N ASP A 73 -5.55 -4.77 -20.15
CA ASP A 73 -6.82 -4.05 -20.08
C ASP A 73 -7.74 -4.70 -19.04
N ILE A 74 -8.36 -3.89 -18.19
CA ILE A 74 -9.39 -4.31 -17.23
C ILE A 74 -10.64 -3.47 -17.44
N ASP A 75 -11.76 -4.11 -17.72
CA ASP A 75 -13.06 -3.47 -17.78
C ASP A 75 -13.60 -3.23 -16.37
N VAL A 76 -13.80 -1.96 -16.00
CA VAL A 76 -14.37 -1.54 -14.72
C VAL A 76 -15.77 -1.00 -14.96
N GLU A 77 -16.74 -1.51 -14.18
CA GLU A 77 -18.15 -1.14 -14.31
C GLU A 77 -18.33 0.39 -14.24
N ASP A 78 -19.06 0.94 -15.21
CA ASP A 78 -19.30 2.38 -15.39
C ASP A 78 -18.08 3.25 -15.76
N PHE A 79 -16.87 2.69 -15.78
CA PHE A 79 -15.62 3.44 -16.03
C PHE A 79 -14.90 3.01 -17.30
N GLY A 80 -15.43 1.97 -17.98
CA GLY A 80 -14.82 1.44 -19.19
C GLY A 80 -13.53 0.65 -18.94
N THR A 81 -12.76 0.52 -19.99
CA THR A 81 -11.53 -0.28 -19.98
C THR A 81 -10.36 0.57 -19.51
N LEU A 82 -9.66 0.10 -18.48
CA LEU A 82 -8.45 0.71 -17.93
C LEU A 82 -7.23 -0.16 -18.23
N ASP A 83 -6.18 0.49 -18.64
CA ASP A 83 -4.86 -0.09 -18.87
C ASP A 83 -4.10 -0.21 -17.54
N ILE A 84 -3.91 -1.42 -17.04
CA ILE A 84 -3.33 -1.69 -15.71
C ILE A 84 -1.95 -2.29 -15.84
N HIS A 85 -0.96 -1.57 -15.29
CA HIS A 85 0.39 -2.07 -15.06
C HIS A 85 0.44 -2.91 -13.79
N PHE A 86 1.23 -3.99 -13.81
CA PHE A 86 1.47 -4.82 -12.62
C PHE A 86 2.78 -5.60 -12.74
N VAL A 87 3.37 -5.91 -11.60
CA VAL A 87 4.43 -6.93 -11.50
C VAL A 87 3.76 -8.29 -11.30
N HIS A 88 4.20 -9.31 -12.02
CA HIS A 88 3.73 -10.68 -11.85
C HIS A 88 4.90 -11.64 -11.80
N GLN A 89 5.29 -12.03 -10.59
CA GLN A 89 6.35 -13.01 -10.37
C GLN A 89 5.74 -14.38 -10.03
N ARG A 90 5.92 -15.35 -10.91
CA ARG A 90 5.50 -16.72 -10.65
C ARG A 90 6.58 -17.48 -9.88
N SER A 91 6.15 -18.25 -8.89
CA SER A 91 7.00 -19.29 -8.29
C SER A 91 7.18 -20.47 -9.26
N PRO A 92 8.31 -21.16 -9.24
CA PRO A 92 8.46 -22.45 -9.93
C PRO A 92 7.64 -23.58 -9.31
N ILE A 93 7.13 -23.40 -8.09
CA ILE A 93 6.35 -24.40 -7.34
C ILE A 93 4.93 -24.50 -7.93
N THR A 94 4.53 -25.69 -8.34
CA THR A 94 3.24 -25.91 -9.04
C THR A 94 2.01 -25.66 -8.18
N GLY A 95 2.12 -25.87 -6.86
CA GLY A 95 1.06 -25.61 -5.88
C GLY A 95 1.09 -24.21 -5.27
N ALA A 96 1.90 -23.29 -5.80
CA ALA A 96 2.04 -21.94 -5.27
C ALA A 96 0.70 -21.21 -5.17
N ILE A 97 0.49 -20.50 -4.06
CA ILE A 97 -0.74 -19.76 -3.77
C ILE A 97 -0.74 -18.43 -4.52
N PRO A 98 -1.78 -18.11 -5.31
CA PRO A 98 -1.92 -16.78 -5.88
C PRO A 98 -2.08 -15.72 -4.79
N LEU A 99 -1.21 -14.71 -4.79
CA LEU A 99 -1.18 -13.61 -3.83
C LEU A 99 -1.23 -12.28 -4.56
N LEU A 100 -2.25 -11.48 -4.28
CA LEU A 100 -2.29 -10.08 -4.67
C LEU A 100 -1.62 -9.23 -3.59
N PHE A 101 -0.57 -8.51 -3.94
CA PHE A 101 0.02 -7.47 -3.11
C PHE A 101 -0.56 -6.11 -3.51
N CYS A 102 -1.20 -5.42 -2.58
CA CYS A 102 -1.87 -4.13 -2.83
C CYS A 102 -1.20 -3.03 -2.01
N HIS A 103 -0.51 -2.11 -2.68
CA HIS A 103 0.13 -0.97 -2.05
C HIS A 103 -0.86 0.13 -1.65
N GLY A 104 -0.38 1.17 -0.95
CA GLY A 104 -1.12 2.36 -0.57
C GLY A 104 -0.50 3.66 -1.07
N TRP A 105 -0.72 4.75 -0.30
CA TRP A 105 -0.13 6.07 -0.53
C TRP A 105 0.76 6.47 0.67
N PRO A 106 1.96 7.02 0.46
CA PRO A 106 2.60 7.33 -0.81
C PRO A 106 3.41 6.14 -1.39
N GLY A 107 2.89 4.94 -1.25
CA GLY A 107 3.47 3.70 -1.74
C GLY A 107 3.31 3.49 -3.25
N SER A 108 3.85 2.38 -3.73
CA SER A 108 3.72 1.94 -5.11
C SER A 108 3.97 0.44 -5.24
N PHE A 109 3.85 -0.09 -6.45
CA PHE A 109 4.25 -1.47 -6.76
C PHE A 109 5.72 -1.79 -6.39
N LEU A 110 6.56 -0.78 -6.19
CA LEU A 110 7.96 -0.96 -5.78
C LEU A 110 8.10 -1.64 -4.42
N GLU A 111 7.14 -1.46 -3.53
CA GLU A 111 7.16 -2.06 -2.19
C GLU A 111 7.28 -3.59 -2.21
N VAL A 112 6.78 -4.25 -3.26
CA VAL A 112 6.86 -5.71 -3.38
C VAL A 112 8.27 -6.22 -3.68
N GLN A 113 9.19 -5.37 -4.15
CA GLN A 113 10.48 -5.77 -4.69
C GLN A 113 11.27 -6.70 -3.78
N LYS A 114 11.38 -6.35 -2.49
CA LYS A 114 12.13 -7.15 -1.51
C LYS A 114 11.38 -8.41 -1.08
N LEU A 115 10.05 -8.42 -1.19
CA LEU A 115 9.21 -9.57 -0.88
C LEU A 115 9.25 -10.65 -1.96
N LEU A 116 9.43 -10.28 -3.24
CA LEU A 116 9.35 -11.22 -4.36
C LEU A 116 10.20 -12.49 -4.14
N PRO A 117 11.52 -12.43 -3.89
CA PRO A 117 12.32 -13.64 -3.71
C PRO A 117 11.91 -14.46 -2.48
N LEU A 118 11.45 -13.80 -1.40
CA LEU A 118 11.05 -14.47 -0.16
C LEU A 118 9.75 -15.27 -0.33
N LEU A 119 8.86 -14.80 -1.20
CA LEU A 119 7.55 -15.41 -1.41
C LEU A 119 7.53 -16.40 -2.60
N THR A 120 8.31 -16.12 -3.64
CA THR A 120 8.28 -16.96 -4.85
C THR A 120 9.29 -18.09 -4.83
N GLU A 121 10.37 -17.97 -4.02
CA GLU A 121 11.44 -18.95 -3.89
C GLU A 121 11.67 -19.31 -2.42
N PRO A 122 10.75 -20.06 -1.76
CA PRO A 122 10.76 -20.26 -0.30
C PRO A 122 11.91 -21.15 0.20
N GLY A 123 13.00 -21.23 -0.52
CA GLY A 123 14.25 -21.87 -0.11
C GLY A 123 14.21 -23.39 -0.08
N LYS A 124 15.39 -23.99 0.20
CA LYS A 124 15.58 -25.46 0.21
C LYS A 124 14.84 -26.20 1.33
N ASN A 125 14.27 -25.47 2.30
CA ASN A 125 13.59 -26.05 3.46
C ASN A 125 12.08 -26.27 3.27
N GLY A 126 11.53 -26.02 2.05
CA GLY A 126 10.16 -26.39 1.71
C GLY A 126 9.10 -25.48 2.34
N GLY A 127 9.32 -24.16 2.41
CA GLY A 127 8.31 -23.18 2.82
C GLY A 127 7.17 -23.02 1.81
N VAL A 128 6.14 -22.29 2.19
CA VAL A 128 4.97 -21.98 1.34
C VAL A 128 5.37 -21.04 0.21
N ALA A 129 5.03 -21.38 -1.01
CA ALA A 129 5.30 -20.59 -2.21
C ALA A 129 4.08 -19.79 -2.67
N PHE A 130 4.32 -18.61 -3.22
CA PHE A 130 3.28 -17.75 -3.76
C PHE A 130 3.58 -17.36 -5.21
N HIS A 131 2.52 -17.23 -6.02
CA HIS A 131 2.54 -16.45 -7.26
C HIS A 131 2.14 -15.03 -6.91
N VAL A 132 3.03 -14.06 -7.04
CA VAL A 132 2.80 -12.69 -6.58
C VAL A 132 2.36 -11.80 -7.73
N VAL A 133 1.24 -11.09 -7.54
CA VAL A 133 0.72 -10.06 -8.45
C VAL A 133 0.67 -8.74 -7.69
N ALA A 134 1.41 -7.72 -8.15
CA ALA A 134 1.45 -6.40 -7.52
C ALA A 134 1.12 -5.31 -8.56
N PRO A 135 -0.14 -4.85 -8.65
CA PRO A 135 -0.51 -3.80 -9.57
C PRO A 135 0.06 -2.44 -9.16
N SER A 136 0.30 -1.57 -10.15
CA SER A 136 0.12 -0.14 -9.91
C SER A 136 -1.39 0.10 -9.85
N LEU A 137 -1.90 0.62 -8.75
CA LEU A 137 -3.32 0.96 -8.66
C LEU A 137 -3.71 2.00 -9.73
N PRO A 138 -4.97 2.04 -10.22
CA PRO A 138 -5.43 3.17 -11.04
C PRO A 138 -5.07 4.52 -10.39
N ASN A 139 -4.65 5.50 -11.17
CA ASN A 139 -4.11 6.79 -10.70
C ASN A 139 -2.69 6.74 -10.06
N PHE A 140 -2.02 5.60 -10.06
CA PHE A 140 -0.67 5.43 -9.52
C PHE A 140 0.28 4.84 -10.56
N GLY A 141 1.55 5.14 -10.44
CA GLY A 141 2.63 4.54 -11.21
C GLY A 141 2.34 4.48 -12.70
N PHE A 142 2.46 3.31 -13.30
CA PHE A 142 2.34 3.13 -14.75
C PHE A 142 0.97 2.64 -15.22
N SER A 143 -0.03 2.56 -14.32
CA SER A 143 -1.43 2.34 -14.69
C SER A 143 -2.11 3.59 -15.19
N GLN A 144 -3.17 3.41 -15.95
CA GLN A 144 -4.00 4.50 -16.45
C GLN A 144 -4.66 5.29 -15.31
N GLY A 145 -4.72 6.61 -15.47
CA GLY A 145 -5.47 7.51 -14.58
C GLY A 145 -6.96 7.54 -14.92
N VAL A 146 -7.78 7.78 -13.89
CA VAL A 146 -9.23 7.96 -14.03
C VAL A 146 -9.58 9.43 -13.80
N GLN A 147 -10.29 10.03 -14.74
CA GLN A 147 -10.75 11.43 -14.63
C GLN A 147 -12.24 11.54 -14.26
N GLN A 148 -12.98 10.44 -14.42
CA GLN A 148 -14.39 10.39 -14.06
C GLN A 148 -14.55 10.29 -12.53
N ARG A 149 -15.52 11.04 -11.99
CA ARG A 149 -15.85 11.01 -10.55
C ARG A 149 -16.53 9.70 -10.16
N GLY A 150 -16.35 9.32 -8.89
CA GLY A 150 -16.96 8.13 -8.30
C GLY A 150 -16.06 6.89 -8.33
N PHE A 151 -14.80 6.99 -8.77
CA PHE A 151 -13.85 5.88 -8.72
C PHE A 151 -13.30 5.69 -7.31
N GLY A 152 -14.06 4.99 -6.48
CA GLY A 152 -13.75 4.75 -5.07
C GLY A 152 -13.35 3.30 -4.78
N LEU A 153 -13.46 2.89 -3.52
CA LEU A 153 -13.01 1.57 -3.04
C LEU A 153 -13.60 0.39 -3.83
N ARG A 154 -14.87 0.49 -4.25
CA ARG A 154 -15.52 -0.55 -5.07
C ARG A 154 -14.74 -0.77 -6.36
N GLN A 155 -14.42 0.28 -7.09
CA GLN A 155 -13.75 0.22 -8.39
C GLN A 155 -12.29 -0.23 -8.27
N TYR A 156 -11.58 0.20 -7.22
CA TYR A 156 -10.25 -0.32 -6.94
C TYR A 156 -10.28 -1.82 -6.64
N ALA A 157 -11.20 -2.28 -5.80
CA ALA A 157 -11.39 -3.70 -5.50
C ALA A 157 -11.79 -4.51 -6.74
N GLU A 158 -12.69 -3.99 -7.56
CA GLU A 158 -13.10 -4.61 -8.83
C GLU A 158 -11.94 -4.74 -9.80
N THR A 159 -11.13 -3.68 -9.95
CA THR A 159 -9.94 -3.70 -10.82
C THR A 159 -8.97 -4.79 -10.39
N CYS A 160 -8.65 -4.87 -9.10
CA CYS A 160 -7.74 -5.88 -8.56
C CYS A 160 -8.32 -7.30 -8.69
N HIS A 161 -9.61 -7.49 -8.39
CA HIS A 161 -10.28 -8.78 -8.54
C HIS A 161 -10.26 -9.25 -9.99
N LYS A 162 -10.67 -8.40 -10.93
CA LYS A 162 -10.70 -8.72 -12.36
C LYS A 162 -9.30 -8.97 -12.93
N LEU A 163 -8.27 -8.29 -12.41
CA LEU A 163 -6.88 -8.59 -12.75
C LEU A 163 -6.52 -10.03 -12.37
N MET A 164 -6.83 -10.47 -11.14
CA MET A 164 -6.58 -11.84 -10.69
C MET A 164 -7.33 -12.86 -11.56
N LEU A 165 -8.60 -12.64 -11.83
CA LEU A 165 -9.39 -13.52 -12.72
C LEU A 165 -8.80 -13.59 -14.13
N LYS A 166 -8.36 -12.46 -14.69
CA LYS A 166 -7.77 -12.40 -16.03
C LYS A 166 -6.45 -13.15 -16.15
N LEU A 167 -5.71 -13.27 -15.03
CA LEU A 167 -4.51 -14.08 -14.93
C LEU A 167 -4.79 -15.57 -14.68
N GLY A 168 -6.06 -15.95 -14.54
CA GLY A 168 -6.52 -17.33 -14.32
C GLY A 168 -6.64 -17.73 -12.86
N TYR A 169 -6.50 -16.78 -11.91
CA TYR A 169 -6.61 -17.00 -10.48
C TYR A 169 -8.04 -16.78 -10.01
N THR A 170 -8.85 -17.82 -9.98
CA THR A 170 -10.26 -17.77 -9.53
C THR A 170 -10.40 -17.64 -8.02
N GLN A 171 -9.43 -18.18 -7.28
CA GLN A 171 -9.29 -17.99 -5.84
C GLN A 171 -7.86 -17.53 -5.52
N TYR A 172 -7.71 -16.69 -4.51
CA TYR A 172 -6.43 -16.08 -4.16
C TYR A 172 -6.42 -15.59 -2.71
N ALA A 173 -5.22 -15.34 -2.22
CA ALA A 173 -4.95 -14.56 -1.02
C ALA A 173 -4.58 -13.11 -1.38
N THR A 174 -4.64 -12.21 -0.41
CA THR A 174 -4.21 -10.82 -0.56
C THR A 174 -3.26 -10.41 0.56
N GLN A 175 -2.41 -9.43 0.29
CA GLN A 175 -1.64 -8.69 1.27
C GLN A 175 -1.80 -7.19 0.98
N GLY A 176 -2.01 -6.37 2.00
CA GLY A 176 -2.13 -4.93 1.82
C GLY A 176 -2.11 -4.15 3.13
N GLY A 177 -1.47 -2.99 3.08
CA GLY A 177 -1.48 -1.96 4.12
C GLY A 177 -1.99 -0.63 3.57
N ASP A 178 -2.30 0.35 4.42
CA ASP A 178 -2.80 1.67 4.01
C ASP A 178 -4.04 1.57 3.08
N TRP A 179 -4.05 2.20 1.91
CA TRP A 179 -5.14 2.00 0.94
C TRP A 179 -5.26 0.54 0.50
N GLY A 180 -4.15 -0.20 0.48
CA GLY A 180 -4.17 -1.64 0.23
C GLY A 180 -4.98 -2.40 1.28
N PHE A 181 -4.97 -1.98 2.56
CA PHE A 181 -5.87 -2.51 3.60
C PHE A 181 -7.34 -2.30 3.21
N HIS A 182 -7.72 -1.07 2.86
CA HIS A 182 -9.11 -0.78 2.47
C HIS A 182 -9.55 -1.56 1.23
N ILE A 183 -8.68 -1.63 0.22
CA ILE A 183 -8.98 -2.30 -1.06
C ILE A 183 -9.09 -3.81 -0.87
N THR A 184 -8.14 -4.47 -0.21
CA THR A 184 -8.16 -5.92 -0.03
C THR A 184 -9.32 -6.38 0.84
N ARG A 185 -9.69 -5.59 1.86
CA ARG A 185 -10.88 -5.85 2.67
C ARG A 185 -12.18 -5.62 1.90
N THR A 186 -12.21 -4.63 1.01
CA THR A 186 -13.33 -4.44 0.08
C THR A 186 -13.43 -5.61 -0.91
N MET A 187 -12.30 -6.18 -1.35
CA MET A 187 -12.30 -7.41 -2.15
C MET A 187 -12.90 -8.59 -1.38
N GLY A 188 -12.54 -8.77 -0.11
CA GLY A 188 -13.14 -9.77 0.77
C GLY A 188 -14.65 -9.58 0.98
N LEU A 189 -15.09 -8.32 1.04
CA LEU A 189 -16.52 -7.98 1.18
C LEU A 189 -17.31 -8.27 -0.09
N LEU A 190 -16.77 -7.96 -1.26
CA LEU A 190 -17.48 -8.05 -2.55
C LEU A 190 -17.31 -9.42 -3.23
N TYR A 191 -16.18 -10.07 -3.02
CA TYR A 191 -15.78 -11.29 -3.74
C TYR A 191 -15.29 -12.40 -2.78
N PRO A 192 -16.06 -12.79 -1.75
CA PRO A 192 -15.63 -13.76 -0.74
C PRO A 192 -15.39 -15.17 -1.33
N GLU A 193 -16.01 -15.48 -2.48
CA GLU A 193 -15.78 -16.75 -3.17
C GLU A 193 -14.38 -16.82 -3.82
N SER A 194 -13.76 -15.69 -4.08
CA SER A 194 -12.43 -15.59 -4.69
C SER A 194 -11.35 -15.18 -3.70
N CYS A 195 -11.59 -14.15 -2.87
CA CYS A 195 -10.66 -13.68 -1.83
C CYS A 195 -10.82 -14.53 -0.57
N LYS A 196 -9.96 -15.53 -0.39
CA LYS A 196 -10.10 -16.53 0.69
C LYS A 196 -9.38 -16.16 1.98
N ALA A 197 -8.27 -15.45 1.85
CA ALA A 197 -7.51 -14.96 3.00
C ALA A 197 -6.86 -13.61 2.67
N SER A 198 -6.62 -12.81 3.70
CA SER A 198 -5.96 -11.50 3.55
C SER A 198 -5.01 -11.27 4.73
N HIS A 199 -3.74 -11.04 4.43
CA HIS A 199 -2.78 -10.53 5.38
C HIS A 199 -2.78 -9.00 5.31
N ILE A 200 -2.89 -8.33 6.45
CA ILE A 200 -3.02 -6.87 6.53
C ILE A 200 -2.03 -6.28 7.54
N ASN A 201 -1.46 -5.14 7.21
CA ASN A 201 -0.73 -4.26 8.11
C ASN A 201 -1.30 -2.84 8.02
N ALA A 202 -0.83 -1.90 8.84
CA ALA A 202 -1.38 -0.54 8.90
C ALA A 202 -2.92 -0.56 9.06
N THR A 203 -3.39 -1.31 10.06
CA THR A 203 -4.81 -1.58 10.24
C THR A 203 -5.56 -0.39 10.81
N GLU A 204 -6.67 -0.02 10.18
CA GLU A 204 -7.64 0.90 10.75
C GLU A 204 -8.83 0.12 11.31
N CYS A 205 -9.10 0.27 12.61
CA CYS A 205 -10.20 -0.41 13.26
C CYS A 205 -10.79 0.41 14.41
N PHE A 206 -12.03 0.12 14.73
CA PHE A 206 -12.73 0.79 15.84
C PHE A 206 -12.70 -0.07 17.09
N PRO A 207 -12.76 0.54 18.30
CA PRO A 207 -12.97 -0.22 19.52
C PRO A 207 -14.27 -1.04 19.43
N PRO A 208 -14.30 -2.24 20.01
CA PRO A 208 -15.53 -3.03 20.05
C PRO A 208 -16.66 -2.27 20.76
N SER A 209 -17.88 -2.39 20.26
CA SER A 209 -19.04 -1.69 20.80
C SER A 209 -20.06 -2.65 21.38
N LEU A 210 -20.72 -2.23 22.48
CA LEU A 210 -21.70 -3.07 23.18
C LEU A 210 -22.85 -3.59 22.26
N PRO A 211 -23.43 -2.76 21.36
CA PRO A 211 -24.51 -3.24 20.51
C PRO A 211 -24.09 -4.26 19.44
N LYS A 212 -22.86 -4.16 18.94
CA LYS A 212 -22.39 -4.98 17.83
C LYS A 212 -21.61 -6.23 18.27
N GLN A 213 -20.79 -6.09 19.32
CA GLN A 213 -19.84 -7.12 19.76
C GLN A 213 -19.76 -7.16 21.30
N PRO A 214 -20.83 -7.55 22.01
CA PRO A 214 -20.93 -7.41 23.47
C PRO A 214 -19.83 -8.18 24.23
N LEU A 215 -19.50 -9.39 23.79
CA LEU A 215 -18.43 -10.18 24.44
C LEU A 215 -17.05 -9.58 24.23
N LEU A 216 -16.77 -9.13 23.03
CA LEU A 216 -15.49 -8.48 22.72
C LEU A 216 -15.37 -7.13 23.42
N TRP A 217 -16.46 -6.37 23.50
CA TRP A 217 -16.54 -5.13 24.28
C TRP A 217 -16.23 -5.40 25.76
N LEU A 218 -16.84 -6.43 26.36
CA LEU A 218 -16.56 -6.79 27.75
C LEU A 218 -15.10 -7.23 27.93
N GLN A 219 -14.57 -8.03 27.02
CA GLN A 219 -13.17 -8.43 27.03
C GLN A 219 -12.27 -7.20 26.98
N ASP A 220 -12.52 -6.25 26.07
CA ASP A 220 -11.74 -5.01 25.93
C ASP A 220 -11.75 -4.19 27.23
N LYS A 221 -12.91 -4.04 27.88
CA LYS A 221 -13.04 -3.31 29.15
C LYS A 221 -12.36 -3.98 30.33
N LEU A 222 -12.20 -5.29 30.30
CA LEU A 222 -11.54 -6.06 31.37
C LEU A 222 -10.05 -6.31 31.08
N THR A 223 -9.58 -6.06 29.86
CA THR A 223 -8.18 -6.28 29.48
C THR A 223 -7.33 -5.06 29.87
N CYS A 224 -6.29 -5.31 30.62
CA CYS A 224 -5.23 -4.31 30.82
C CYS A 224 -4.36 -4.28 29.57
N TYR A 225 -4.42 -3.19 28.82
CA TYR A 225 -3.53 -3.01 27.67
C TYR A 225 -2.07 -3.08 28.07
N THR A 226 -1.27 -3.74 27.26
CA THR A 226 0.18 -3.79 27.41
C THR A 226 0.79 -2.39 27.27
N GLU A 227 2.05 -2.22 27.67
CA GLU A 227 2.77 -0.95 27.45
C GLU A 227 2.85 -0.59 25.97
N HIS A 228 3.11 -1.59 25.10
CA HIS A 228 3.12 -1.43 23.66
C HIS A 228 1.77 -0.93 23.10
N GLU A 229 0.63 -1.51 23.54
CA GLU A 229 -0.70 -1.09 23.08
C GLU A 229 -1.03 0.34 23.54
N ARG A 230 -0.63 0.72 24.77
CA ARG A 230 -0.81 2.09 25.25
C ARG A 230 0.06 3.10 24.49
N ALA A 231 1.32 2.73 24.22
CA ALA A 231 2.22 3.55 23.40
C ALA A 231 1.69 3.72 21.99
N GLY A 232 1.19 2.64 21.39
CA GLY A 232 0.56 2.68 20.06
C GLY A 232 -0.67 3.59 19.99
N LEU A 233 -1.59 3.49 20.96
CA LEU A 233 -2.76 4.38 21.02
C LEU A 233 -2.36 5.85 21.14
N LYS A 234 -1.35 6.15 21.98
CA LYS A 234 -0.82 7.51 22.12
C LYS A 234 -0.24 8.03 20.82
N MET A 235 0.53 7.22 20.11
CA MET A 235 1.13 7.58 18.83
C MET A 235 0.06 7.80 17.76
N THR A 236 -0.97 6.95 17.72
CA THR A 236 -2.13 7.14 16.83
C THR A 236 -2.85 8.47 17.13
N GLU A 237 -3.08 8.81 18.40
CA GLU A 237 -3.68 10.08 18.80
C GLU A 237 -2.79 11.29 18.41
N GLU A 238 -1.48 11.19 18.58
CA GLU A 238 -0.52 12.20 18.18
C GLU A 238 -0.53 12.40 16.65
N HIS A 239 -0.55 11.29 15.88
CA HIS A 239 -0.66 11.35 14.42
C HIS A 239 -1.98 11.98 13.96
N GLU A 240 -3.11 11.62 14.57
CA GLU A 240 -4.40 12.24 14.26
C GLU A 240 -4.38 13.76 14.48
N ARG A 241 -3.72 14.23 15.54
CA ARG A 241 -3.68 15.65 15.92
C ARG A 241 -2.68 16.47 15.09
N GLU A 242 -1.47 15.95 14.85
CA GLU A 242 -0.35 16.69 14.29
C GLU A 242 0.07 16.20 12.89
N GLY A 243 -0.16 14.89 12.56
CA GLY A 243 0.31 14.26 11.33
C GLY A 243 -0.75 14.13 10.23
N SER A 244 -2.05 14.29 10.52
CA SER A 244 -3.15 13.97 9.61
C SER A 244 -3.49 15.05 8.57
N GLY A 245 -2.85 16.20 8.61
CA GLY A 245 -3.16 17.36 7.74
C GLY A 245 -3.11 17.02 6.24
N TYR A 246 -2.19 16.16 5.82
CA TYR A 246 -2.06 15.69 4.44
C TYR A 246 -3.34 14.96 3.97
N SER A 247 -3.85 14.08 4.82
CA SER A 247 -5.04 13.27 4.57
C SER A 247 -6.29 14.16 4.47
N MET A 248 -6.47 15.08 5.41
CA MET A 248 -7.58 16.05 5.40
C MET A 248 -7.60 16.90 4.14
N LEU A 249 -6.43 17.37 3.68
CA LEU A 249 -6.34 18.13 2.44
C LEU A 249 -6.71 17.28 1.21
N GLN A 250 -6.19 16.05 1.13
CA GLN A 250 -6.49 15.12 0.03
C GLN A 250 -7.94 14.64 0.05
N MET A 251 -8.55 14.44 1.22
CA MET A 251 -9.98 14.09 1.38
C MET A 251 -10.93 15.22 1.00
N THR A 252 -10.53 16.49 1.08
CA THR A 252 -11.44 17.63 0.92
C THR A 252 -11.17 18.48 -0.31
N LYS A 253 -9.92 18.86 -0.57
CA LYS A 253 -9.52 19.78 -1.65
C LYS A 253 -8.27 19.29 -2.41
N PRO A 254 -8.25 18.04 -2.92
CA PRO A 254 -7.06 17.48 -3.59
C PRO A 254 -6.63 18.29 -4.82
N GLN A 255 -7.58 18.88 -5.57
CA GLN A 255 -7.27 19.65 -6.76
C GLN A 255 -6.42 20.90 -6.46
N THR A 256 -6.64 21.56 -5.33
CA THR A 256 -5.84 22.73 -4.93
C THR A 256 -4.38 22.34 -4.71
N LEU A 257 -4.14 21.22 -4.01
CA LEU A 257 -2.80 20.67 -3.81
C LEU A 257 -2.17 20.20 -5.14
N SER A 258 -2.97 19.63 -6.04
CA SER A 258 -2.50 19.05 -7.29
C SER A 258 -1.73 20.04 -8.17
N TYR A 259 -2.05 21.35 -8.14
CA TYR A 259 -1.30 22.35 -8.87
C TYR A 259 0.16 22.42 -8.41
N ALA A 260 0.40 22.38 -7.11
CA ALA A 260 1.75 22.39 -6.56
C ALA A 260 2.51 21.08 -6.89
N LEU A 261 1.87 19.93 -6.64
CA LEU A 261 2.50 18.64 -6.83
C LEU A 261 2.80 18.31 -8.31
N THR A 262 2.02 18.87 -9.25
CA THR A 262 2.24 18.67 -10.69
C THR A 262 3.28 19.63 -11.26
N ASP A 263 3.32 20.85 -10.75
CA ASP A 263 4.23 21.86 -11.28
C ASP A 263 5.63 21.77 -10.68
N SER A 264 5.73 21.51 -9.38
CA SER A 264 7.00 21.55 -8.65
C SER A 264 7.47 20.15 -8.22
N PRO A 265 8.58 19.63 -8.79
CA PRO A 265 9.17 18.39 -8.31
C PRO A 265 9.64 18.50 -6.85
N VAL A 266 10.05 19.69 -6.40
CA VAL A 266 10.43 19.91 -5.00
C VAL A 266 9.23 19.88 -4.06
N ALA A 267 8.07 20.39 -4.48
CA ALA A 267 6.85 20.29 -3.69
C ALA A 267 6.41 18.83 -3.51
N LEU A 268 6.44 18.05 -4.59
CA LEU A 268 6.16 16.62 -4.54
C LEU A 268 7.19 15.91 -3.65
N LEU A 269 8.48 16.22 -3.77
CA LEU A 269 9.56 15.71 -2.93
C LEU A 269 9.27 15.96 -1.45
N ALA A 270 9.12 17.17 -1.04
CA ALA A 270 8.87 17.52 0.36
C ALA A 270 7.58 16.87 0.90
N TRP A 271 6.51 16.85 0.10
CA TRP A 271 5.22 16.27 0.45
C TRP A 271 5.28 14.77 0.78
N MET A 272 6.07 14.01 0.03
CA MET A 272 6.19 12.57 0.24
C MET A 272 7.34 12.21 1.19
N TYR A 273 8.47 12.90 1.13
CA TYR A 273 9.64 12.60 1.96
C TYR A 273 9.34 12.73 3.45
N GLU A 274 8.50 13.68 3.85
CA GLU A 274 7.96 13.76 5.20
C GLU A 274 7.39 12.40 5.63
N LYS A 275 6.55 11.77 4.79
CA LYS A 275 5.91 10.48 5.11
C LYS A 275 6.91 9.33 5.13
N LEU A 276 7.88 9.31 4.23
CA LEU A 276 8.92 8.30 4.25
C LEU A 276 9.76 8.35 5.55
N LYS A 277 9.91 9.52 6.14
CA LYS A 277 10.65 9.69 7.39
C LYS A 277 9.79 9.48 8.63
N ASP A 278 8.62 10.10 8.69
CA ASP A 278 7.78 10.07 9.88
C ASP A 278 7.12 8.70 10.12
N TRP A 279 6.87 7.95 9.06
CA TRP A 279 6.14 6.68 9.15
C TRP A 279 7.03 5.45 9.15
N ALA A 280 8.34 5.60 8.96
CA ALA A 280 9.31 4.52 9.05
C ALA A 280 9.96 4.44 10.44
N ASP A 281 10.42 3.26 10.83
CA ASP A 281 11.16 3.02 12.07
C ASP A 281 12.67 3.16 11.82
N ASP A 282 13.14 4.40 11.68
CA ASP A 282 14.56 4.73 11.43
C ASP A 282 15.18 3.98 10.24
N TYR A 283 14.34 3.57 9.28
CA TYR A 283 14.81 2.91 8.07
C TYR A 283 15.84 3.79 7.35
N PRO A 284 17.03 3.24 7.00
CA PRO A 284 18.14 4.02 6.45
C PRO A 284 17.94 4.29 4.94
N TRP A 285 16.89 5.07 4.61
CA TRP A 285 16.61 5.46 3.24
C TRP A 285 17.85 6.04 2.55
N THR A 286 18.28 5.45 1.47
CA THR A 286 19.28 6.06 0.59
C THR A 286 18.63 7.13 -0.28
N ASP A 287 19.42 8.10 -0.72
CA ASP A 287 18.95 9.17 -1.61
C ASP A 287 18.43 8.60 -2.95
N ASP A 288 19.03 7.52 -3.45
CA ASP A 288 18.56 6.83 -4.65
C ASP A 288 17.20 6.13 -4.43
N GLU A 289 16.97 5.50 -3.28
CA GLU A 289 15.67 4.92 -2.95
C GLU A 289 14.58 6.00 -2.87
N ILE A 290 14.85 7.09 -2.14
CA ILE A 290 13.94 8.24 -2.02
C ILE A 290 13.59 8.79 -3.40
N LEU A 291 14.58 9.11 -4.22
CA LEU A 291 14.36 9.73 -5.51
C LEU A 291 13.75 8.77 -6.55
N THR A 292 14.03 7.46 -6.44
CA THR A 292 13.35 6.46 -7.26
C THR A 292 11.86 6.39 -6.91
N TRP A 293 11.51 6.36 -5.61
CA TRP A 293 10.13 6.39 -5.12
C TRP A 293 9.37 7.58 -5.66
N PHE A 294 10.00 8.75 -5.57
CA PHE A 294 9.51 10.02 -6.09
C PHE A 294 9.26 10.01 -7.58
N CYS A 295 10.26 9.52 -8.37
CA CYS A 295 10.21 9.54 -9.82
C CYS A 295 9.10 8.61 -10.37
N ILE A 296 8.72 7.54 -9.63
CA ILE A 296 7.54 6.73 -9.98
C ILE A 296 6.26 7.58 -9.96
N TYR A 297 6.14 8.52 -9.03
CA TYR A 297 5.02 9.47 -8.98
C TYR A 297 5.16 10.58 -10.00
N TRP A 298 6.36 11.16 -10.14
CA TRP A 298 6.60 12.22 -11.09
C TRP A 298 6.34 11.79 -12.53
N PHE A 299 6.81 10.60 -12.89
CA PHE A 299 6.61 10.00 -14.21
C PHE A 299 5.36 9.12 -14.30
N SER A 300 4.47 9.21 -13.31
CA SER A 300 3.21 8.46 -13.34
C SER A 300 2.42 8.79 -14.60
N ARG A 301 1.91 7.73 -15.24
CA ARG A 301 1.03 7.86 -16.42
C ARG A 301 -0.21 8.72 -16.15
N ALA A 302 -0.69 8.73 -14.91
CA ALA A 302 -1.83 9.53 -14.47
C ALA A 302 -1.47 10.96 -14.09
N GLY A 303 -0.18 11.26 -13.99
CA GLY A 303 0.38 12.52 -13.49
C GLY A 303 0.69 12.49 -12.00
N PRO A 304 1.58 13.38 -11.53
CA PRO A 304 2.15 13.35 -10.18
C PRO A 304 1.14 13.42 -9.03
N ALA A 305 0.02 14.12 -9.23
CA ALA A 305 -0.98 14.37 -8.20
C ALA A 305 -2.21 13.46 -8.27
N ALA A 306 -2.31 12.59 -9.29
CA ALA A 306 -3.52 11.81 -9.54
C ALA A 306 -3.89 10.86 -8.40
N SER A 307 -2.88 10.36 -7.68
CA SER A 307 -3.07 9.47 -6.53
C SER A 307 -3.89 10.08 -5.40
N SER A 308 -3.89 11.39 -5.24
CA SER A 308 -4.69 12.08 -4.22
C SER A 308 -6.20 11.90 -4.40
N ARG A 309 -6.65 11.52 -5.61
CA ARG A 309 -8.07 11.29 -5.90
C ARG A 309 -8.66 10.13 -5.10
N ILE A 310 -7.88 9.11 -4.75
CA ILE A 310 -8.37 7.98 -3.95
C ILE A 310 -8.94 8.45 -2.62
N TYR A 311 -8.33 9.44 -1.97
CA TYR A 311 -8.81 10.02 -0.71
C TYR A 311 -10.18 10.66 -0.87
N TYR A 312 -10.33 11.54 -1.85
CA TYR A 312 -11.58 12.26 -2.07
C TYR A 312 -12.72 11.31 -2.48
N GLU A 313 -12.50 10.49 -3.48
CA GLU A 313 -13.54 9.62 -4.05
C GLU A 313 -13.99 8.53 -3.08
N SER A 314 -13.06 8.00 -2.25
CA SER A 314 -13.40 6.98 -1.25
C SER A 314 -14.18 7.56 -0.06
N THR A 315 -13.87 8.79 0.37
CA THR A 315 -14.59 9.44 1.48
C THR A 315 -15.92 10.08 1.07
N HIS A 316 -16.11 10.33 -0.23
CA HIS A 316 -17.35 10.86 -0.80
C HIS A 316 -18.14 9.81 -1.60
N ALA A 317 -17.91 8.52 -1.30
CA ALA A 317 -18.58 7.43 -1.97
C ALA A 317 -20.09 7.50 -1.78
N ASP A 318 -20.85 7.46 -2.89
CA ASP A 318 -22.31 7.47 -2.89
C ASP A 318 -22.84 6.04 -2.78
N ALA A 319 -23.28 5.64 -1.58
CA ALA A 319 -23.83 4.32 -1.33
C ALA A 319 -25.12 4.05 -2.15
N SER A 320 -25.88 5.08 -2.56
CA SER A 320 -27.08 4.91 -3.38
C SER A 320 -26.76 4.47 -4.82
N ARG A 321 -25.51 4.71 -5.23
CA ARG A 321 -24.93 4.28 -6.52
C ARG A 321 -24.01 3.06 -6.40
N GLY A 322 -24.09 2.34 -5.28
CA GLY A 322 -23.27 1.17 -5.03
C GLY A 322 -21.84 1.47 -4.55
N GLY A 323 -21.52 2.72 -4.23
CA GLY A 323 -20.24 3.08 -3.63
C GLY A 323 -20.07 2.43 -2.24
N ILE A 324 -18.86 2.03 -1.91
CA ILE A 324 -18.51 1.48 -0.60
C ILE A 324 -18.05 2.63 0.31
N PRO A 325 -18.77 2.93 1.42
CA PRO A 325 -18.35 3.93 2.37
C PRO A 325 -16.95 3.66 2.94
N TYR A 326 -16.15 4.71 3.12
CA TYR A 326 -14.77 4.61 3.60
C TYR A 326 -14.61 3.75 4.87
N GLN A 327 -15.53 3.88 5.83
CA GLN A 327 -15.49 3.11 7.09
C GLN A 327 -15.97 1.67 6.95
N ARG A 328 -16.52 1.24 5.81
CA ARG A 328 -17.08 -0.13 5.67
C ARG A 328 -16.00 -1.22 5.76
N PRO A 329 -14.81 -1.08 5.16
CA PRO A 329 -13.71 -2.02 5.35
C PRO A 329 -13.15 -2.08 6.77
N MET A 330 -13.34 -1.07 7.59
CA MET A 330 -12.92 -1.04 9.00
C MET A 330 -13.88 -1.80 9.93
N GLN A 331 -14.93 -2.43 9.40
CA GLN A 331 -15.91 -3.20 10.14
C GLN A 331 -15.75 -4.68 9.82
N TRP A 332 -16.51 -5.53 10.51
CA TRP A 332 -16.51 -6.97 10.28
C TRP A 332 -16.76 -7.31 8.80
N VAL A 333 -15.84 -8.11 8.24
CA VAL A 333 -15.96 -8.73 6.92
C VAL A 333 -15.90 -10.24 7.14
N ASP A 334 -16.95 -10.92 6.69
CA ASP A 334 -17.13 -12.35 6.88
C ASP A 334 -16.45 -13.19 5.77
N HIS A 335 -16.37 -14.49 5.99
CA HIS A 335 -15.91 -15.49 5.01
C HIS A 335 -14.45 -15.38 4.52
N VAL A 336 -13.65 -14.46 5.06
CA VAL A 336 -12.23 -14.28 4.76
C VAL A 336 -11.40 -14.50 6.02
N LYS A 337 -10.30 -15.24 5.91
CA LYS A 337 -9.35 -15.44 6.99
C LYS A 337 -8.34 -14.31 7.04
N TYR A 338 -8.20 -13.63 8.17
CA TYR A 338 -7.31 -12.48 8.28
C TYR A 338 -6.06 -12.78 9.10
N GLY A 339 -4.89 -12.43 8.55
CA GLY A 339 -3.66 -12.23 9.31
C GLY A 339 -3.41 -10.76 9.54
N VAL A 340 -2.89 -10.39 10.71
CA VAL A 340 -2.59 -9.01 11.07
C VAL A 340 -1.14 -8.92 11.51
N ALA A 341 -0.36 -8.06 10.86
CA ALA A 341 0.95 -7.62 11.33
C ALA A 341 0.83 -6.24 11.97
N SER A 342 1.29 -6.10 13.22
CA SER A 342 1.36 -4.82 13.91
C SER A 342 2.81 -4.37 14.03
N PHE A 343 3.15 -3.27 13.39
CA PHE A 343 4.47 -2.64 13.48
C PHE A 343 4.44 -1.50 14.50
N PRO A 344 5.48 -1.37 15.39
CA PRO A 344 5.42 -0.45 16.52
C PRO A 344 5.46 1.03 16.16
N LYS A 345 5.96 1.37 14.97
CA LYS A 345 6.09 2.76 14.48
C LYS A 345 5.14 3.10 13.34
N ASP A 346 4.15 2.23 13.07
CA ASP A 346 3.06 2.60 12.18
C ASP A 346 2.21 3.71 12.82
N HIS A 347 1.61 4.57 12.03
CA HIS A 347 0.77 5.66 12.52
C HIS A 347 -0.61 5.18 13.02
N ASN A 348 -0.99 3.94 12.74
CA ASN A 348 -2.22 3.30 13.22
C ASN A 348 -1.89 2.02 14.01
N VAL A 349 -1.69 2.13 15.31
CA VAL A 349 -1.38 1.00 16.19
C VAL A 349 -2.47 0.84 17.24
N HIS A 350 -3.21 -0.26 17.16
CA HIS A 350 -4.37 -0.51 17.98
C HIS A 350 -4.21 -1.75 18.89
N PRO A 351 -4.96 -1.84 19.99
CA PRO A 351 -5.04 -3.05 20.82
C PRO A 351 -5.51 -4.27 20.01
N ASN A 352 -5.03 -5.46 20.38
CA ASN A 352 -5.43 -6.71 19.73
C ASN A 352 -6.94 -6.97 19.78
N THR A 353 -7.62 -6.49 20.83
CA THR A 353 -9.08 -6.61 20.96
C THR A 353 -9.80 -5.83 19.86
N TRP A 354 -9.22 -4.70 19.39
CA TRP A 354 -9.80 -3.91 18.32
C TRP A 354 -9.63 -4.60 16.95
N ALA A 355 -8.46 -5.17 16.66
CA ALA A 355 -8.26 -5.92 15.43
C ALA A 355 -9.28 -7.05 15.24
N LYS A 356 -9.72 -7.70 16.33
CA LYS A 356 -10.78 -8.73 16.29
C LYS A 356 -12.14 -8.21 15.83
N THR A 357 -12.36 -6.91 15.75
CA THR A 357 -13.59 -6.33 15.19
C THR A 357 -13.64 -6.42 13.67
N LEU A 358 -12.50 -6.69 13.04
CA LEU A 358 -12.37 -6.72 11.59
C LEU A 358 -12.90 -8.01 10.94
N GLY A 359 -12.84 -9.16 11.62
CA GLY A 359 -13.26 -10.44 11.05
C GLY A 359 -12.64 -11.65 11.75
N ASP A 360 -12.54 -12.77 11.04
CA ASP A 360 -11.90 -13.99 11.51
C ASP A 360 -10.38 -13.83 11.50
N ILE A 361 -9.81 -13.34 12.62
CA ILE A 361 -8.36 -13.17 12.77
C ILE A 361 -7.73 -14.51 13.11
N VAL A 362 -7.11 -15.14 12.12
CA VAL A 362 -6.49 -16.47 12.23
C VAL A 362 -5.00 -16.40 12.55
N HIS A 363 -4.37 -15.26 12.33
CA HIS A 363 -2.97 -14.98 12.65
C HIS A 363 -2.81 -13.54 13.11
N HIS A 364 -1.97 -13.32 14.13
CA HIS A 364 -1.63 -11.97 14.58
C HIS A 364 -0.19 -11.94 15.08
N SER A 365 0.63 -11.15 14.42
CA SER A 365 2.01 -10.92 14.84
C SER A 365 2.18 -9.49 15.37
N ARG A 366 3.08 -9.35 16.35
CA ARG A 366 3.59 -8.06 16.80
C ARG A 366 5.07 -8.02 16.49
N GLN A 367 5.42 -7.11 15.61
CA GLN A 367 6.80 -6.96 15.23
C GLN A 367 7.56 -6.12 16.29
N PRO A 368 8.83 -6.45 16.58
CA PRO A 368 9.63 -5.68 17.52
C PRO A 368 10.08 -4.33 16.96
N HIS A 369 10.16 -4.21 15.65
CA HIS A 369 10.62 -3.06 14.88
C HIS A 369 9.77 -2.88 13.63
N GLY A 370 9.92 -1.72 12.98
CA GLY A 370 9.29 -1.38 11.73
C GLY A 370 8.13 -0.41 11.88
N GLY A 371 7.85 0.26 10.80
CA GLY A 371 6.81 1.26 10.66
C GLY A 371 5.79 0.91 9.58
N HIS A 372 5.29 1.95 8.95
CA HIS A 372 4.23 1.89 7.95
C HIS A 372 4.61 1.08 6.70
N PHE A 373 5.87 1.22 6.26
CA PHE A 373 6.35 0.57 5.04
C PHE A 373 6.90 -0.83 5.32
N GLY A 374 6.17 -1.65 6.08
CA GLY A 374 6.61 -2.96 6.56
C GLY A 374 7.16 -3.88 5.47
N ALA A 375 6.63 -3.83 4.25
CA ALA A 375 7.13 -4.59 3.10
C ALA A 375 8.53 -4.15 2.62
N VAL A 376 8.91 -2.92 2.91
CA VAL A 376 10.24 -2.34 2.58
C VAL A 376 11.20 -2.44 3.74
N GLU A 377 10.74 -2.10 4.94
CA GLU A 377 11.54 -2.05 6.17
C GLU A 377 11.88 -3.46 6.69
N HIS A 378 10.88 -4.34 6.72
CA HIS A 378 10.95 -5.70 7.27
C HIS A 378 10.22 -6.71 6.37
N PRO A 379 10.67 -6.91 5.12
CA PRO A 379 10.03 -7.85 4.18
C PRO A 379 10.02 -9.30 4.71
N ASP A 380 11.03 -9.69 5.48
CA ASP A 380 11.13 -10.98 6.16
C ASP A 380 10.00 -11.20 7.17
N ALA A 381 9.58 -10.17 7.91
CA ALA A 381 8.47 -10.25 8.84
C ALA A 381 7.13 -10.49 8.14
N ILE A 382 6.84 -9.74 7.07
CA ILE A 382 5.64 -9.97 6.23
C ILE A 382 5.66 -11.36 5.60
N ALA A 383 6.83 -11.80 5.09
CA ALA A 383 6.96 -13.12 4.51
C ALA A 383 6.76 -14.23 5.57
N ALA A 384 7.32 -14.06 6.79
CA ALA A 384 7.14 -15.02 7.88
C ALA A 384 5.68 -15.14 8.32
N ASP A 385 4.94 -14.04 8.39
CA ASP A 385 3.51 -14.06 8.72
C ASP A 385 2.70 -14.80 7.65
N LEU A 386 2.96 -14.54 6.36
CA LEU A 386 2.34 -15.27 5.26
C LEU A 386 2.71 -16.77 5.31
N GLN A 387 3.96 -17.11 5.60
CA GLN A 387 4.37 -18.51 5.79
C GLN A 387 3.58 -19.16 6.93
N ALA A 388 3.50 -18.52 8.11
CA ALA A 388 2.80 -19.05 9.28
C ALA A 388 1.28 -19.19 9.05
N MET A 389 0.66 -18.31 8.27
CA MET A 389 -0.75 -18.42 7.92
C MET A 389 -1.06 -19.64 7.06
N PHE A 390 -0.22 -19.91 6.05
CA PHE A 390 -0.51 -20.87 4.98
C PHE A 390 0.29 -22.16 5.05
N GLU A 391 1.25 -22.29 5.98
CA GLU A 391 1.96 -23.55 6.16
C GLU A 391 1.05 -24.68 6.65
N ARG A 392 1.52 -25.94 6.54
CA ARG A 392 0.79 -27.11 7.05
C ARG A 392 0.56 -26.97 8.56
N GLY A 393 -0.69 -26.83 8.95
CA GLY A 393 -1.11 -26.55 10.32
C GLY A 393 -1.41 -25.06 10.60
N GLY A 394 -1.09 -24.18 9.68
CA GLY A 394 -1.53 -22.79 9.72
C GLY A 394 -3.05 -22.66 9.52
N ASN A 395 -3.66 -21.65 10.11
CA ASN A 395 -5.13 -21.53 10.12
C ASN A 395 -5.73 -21.12 8.76
N ALA A 396 -4.91 -20.70 7.80
CA ALA A 396 -5.30 -20.44 6.41
C ALA A 396 -4.83 -21.53 5.43
N TYR A 397 -4.21 -22.61 5.93
CA TYR A 397 -3.78 -23.71 5.08
C TYR A 397 -4.96 -24.29 4.28
N GLY A 398 -4.75 -24.49 2.96
CA GLY A 398 -5.74 -25.10 2.06
C GLY A 398 -7.00 -24.26 1.81
N CYS A 399 -7.05 -22.98 2.22
CA CYS A 399 -8.21 -22.13 1.96
C CYS A 399 -8.35 -21.71 0.49
N VAL A 400 -7.25 -21.76 -0.29
CA VAL A 400 -7.25 -21.54 -1.74
C VAL A 400 -7.28 -22.91 -2.43
N GLU A 401 -8.37 -23.21 -3.12
CA GLU A 401 -8.61 -24.51 -3.71
C GLU A 401 -7.53 -24.90 -4.74
N GLY A 402 -6.98 -26.08 -4.58
CA GLY A 402 -5.94 -26.60 -5.49
C GLY A 402 -4.54 -25.98 -5.35
N CYS A 403 -4.36 -25.01 -4.42
CA CYS A 403 -3.09 -24.32 -4.19
C CYS A 403 -2.78 -24.32 -2.69
N ASP A 404 -1.85 -25.18 -2.27
CA ASP A 404 -1.44 -25.32 -0.87
C ASP A 404 -0.04 -24.75 -0.57
N GLY A 405 0.61 -24.17 -1.58
CA GLY A 405 1.92 -23.55 -1.47
C GLY A 405 3.09 -24.50 -1.61
N TYR A 406 2.86 -25.77 -1.89
CA TYR A 406 3.92 -26.79 -1.96
C TYR A 406 3.99 -27.47 -3.34
N GLU A 407 5.12 -28.12 -3.61
CA GLU A 407 5.27 -28.98 -4.79
C GLU A 407 4.28 -30.15 -4.71
N LYS A 408 3.62 -30.46 -5.83
CA LYS A 408 2.65 -31.57 -5.96
C LYS A 408 3.30 -32.81 -6.45
#